data_731c05a7d39beda8e9e04bc2e459baad
#
_entry.id   731c05a7d39beda8e9e04bc2e459baad
#
_cell.length_a   1.000
_cell.length_b   1.000
_cell.length_c   1.000
_cell.angle_alpha   90.00
_cell.angle_beta   90.00
_cell.angle_gamma   90.00
#
_symmetry.space_group_name_H-M   'P 1'
#
loop_
_entity.id
_entity.type
_entity.pdbx_description
1 polymer ?
#
loop_
_entity_poly.entity_id
_entity_poly.type
_entity_poly.pdbx_seq_one_letter_code
_entity_poly.pdbx_strand_id
1 'polypeptide(L)'
;MKKLLVISDNHGYTHQLREVIDRELPFDLFLHCGDGECQKSEYERLLPPLMASIYLKGNCDFLPFRPMARFALEGVEILAVHGHKQAVKQDDSVLEYEAVKQNAQLICYGHTLRAEIRETDGRTFVNPGSFTGYHSPTRSTYA
;
A
#
# COMPACT_ATOMS: atom_id res chain seq x y z
N MET A 1 -3.38 -20.07 -4.66
CA MET A 1 -2.67 -19.00 -3.90
C MET A 1 -2.95 -17.65 -4.52
N LYS A 2 -3.25 -16.67 -3.72
CA LYS A 2 -3.49 -15.29 -4.18
C LYS A 2 -2.23 -14.44 -4.06
N LYS A 3 -2.09 -13.47 -4.96
CA LYS A 3 -0.95 -12.57 -4.98
C LYS A 3 -1.44 -11.13 -4.96
N LEU A 4 -0.86 -10.33 -4.08
CA LEU A 4 -1.19 -8.93 -3.87
C LEU A 4 0.01 -8.08 -4.28
N LEU A 5 -0.21 -7.11 -5.17
CA LEU A 5 0.82 -6.12 -5.51
C LEU A 5 0.54 -4.83 -4.75
N VAL A 6 1.50 -4.38 -3.95
CA VAL A 6 1.37 -3.21 -3.09
C VAL A 6 2.36 -2.14 -3.51
N ILE A 7 1.87 -0.94 -3.76
CA ILE A 7 2.72 0.25 -3.96
C ILE A 7 2.25 1.39 -3.06
N SER A 8 3.10 2.37 -2.85
CA SER A 8 2.78 3.57 -2.07
C SER A 8 3.74 4.70 -2.40
N ASP A 9 3.28 5.93 -2.15
CA ASP A 9 4.15 7.10 -2.13
C ASP A 9 4.90 7.33 -3.44
N ASN A 10 4.19 7.23 -4.57
CA ASN A 10 4.78 7.50 -5.89
C ASN A 10 4.72 8.98 -6.30
N HIS A 11 3.96 9.82 -5.59
CA HIS A 11 3.95 11.28 -5.76
C HIS A 11 3.89 11.73 -7.22
N GLY A 12 2.90 11.21 -7.95
CA GLY A 12 2.64 11.58 -9.35
C GLY A 12 3.42 10.81 -10.40
N TYR A 13 4.39 10.00 -10.01
CA TYR A 13 5.24 9.28 -10.96
C TYR A 13 4.75 7.85 -11.17
N THR A 14 4.42 7.52 -12.42
CA THR A 14 3.91 6.17 -12.79
C THR A 14 4.74 5.51 -13.89
N HIS A 15 5.81 6.13 -14.36
CA HIS A 15 6.52 5.67 -15.57
C HIS A 15 7.13 4.27 -15.45
N GLN A 16 7.48 3.82 -14.25
CA GLN A 16 8.02 2.47 -14.04
C GLN A 16 6.96 1.45 -13.67
N LEU A 17 5.73 1.90 -13.45
CA LEU A 17 4.66 1.03 -12.95
C LEU A 17 4.25 -0.03 -13.96
N ARG A 18 4.22 0.32 -15.25
CA ARG A 18 3.89 -0.64 -16.31
C ARG A 18 4.84 -1.84 -16.28
N GLU A 19 6.13 -1.57 -16.15
CA GLU A 19 7.14 -2.61 -16.11
C GLU A 19 6.96 -3.52 -14.88
N VAL A 20 6.66 -2.94 -13.73
CA VAL A 20 6.42 -3.69 -12.50
C VAL A 20 5.16 -4.55 -12.64
N ILE A 21 4.08 -3.99 -13.17
CA ILE A 21 2.84 -4.73 -13.41
C ILE A 21 3.12 -5.94 -14.33
N ASP A 22 3.79 -5.71 -15.44
CA ASP A 22 4.09 -6.78 -16.40
C ASP A 22 4.96 -7.87 -15.79
N ARG A 23 5.91 -7.50 -14.95
CA ARG A 23 6.80 -8.44 -14.27
C ARG A 23 6.06 -9.29 -13.25
N GLU A 24 5.13 -8.69 -12.52
CA GLU A 24 4.48 -9.35 -11.40
C GLU A 24 3.21 -10.12 -11.76
N LEU A 25 2.67 -9.91 -12.96
CA LEU A 25 1.50 -10.66 -13.42
C LEU A 25 1.80 -12.17 -13.51
N PRO A 26 0.84 -13.04 -13.16
CA PRO A 26 -0.50 -12.71 -12.67
C PRO A 26 -0.52 -12.36 -11.18
N PHE A 27 -1.31 -11.37 -10.82
CA PHE A 27 -1.64 -11.09 -9.42
C PHE A 27 -3.15 -10.79 -9.31
N ASP A 28 -3.68 -10.85 -8.09
CA ASP A 28 -5.14 -10.88 -7.88
C ASP A 28 -5.70 -9.53 -7.43
N LEU A 29 -4.87 -8.70 -6.83
CA LEU A 29 -5.32 -7.40 -6.32
C LEU A 29 -4.16 -6.41 -6.37
N PHE A 30 -4.47 -5.20 -6.83
CA PHE A 30 -3.57 -4.05 -6.77
C PHE A 30 -3.96 -3.15 -5.60
N LEU A 31 -3.04 -2.91 -4.69
CA LEU A 31 -3.27 -2.07 -3.51
C LEU A 31 -2.33 -0.88 -3.53
N HIS A 32 -2.90 0.33 -3.49
CA HIS A 32 -2.15 1.56 -3.36
C HIS A 32 -2.37 2.16 -1.98
N CYS A 33 -1.31 2.30 -1.20
CA CYS A 33 -1.39 2.77 0.20
C CYS A 33 -1.34 4.30 0.36
N GLY A 34 -1.53 5.06 -0.71
CA GLY A 34 -1.68 6.52 -0.60
C GLY A 34 -0.48 7.33 -1.08
N ASP A 35 -0.68 8.63 -1.16
CA ASP A 35 0.27 9.60 -1.70
C ASP A 35 0.73 9.28 -3.12
N GLY A 36 -0.24 8.84 -3.94
CA GLY A 36 -0.02 8.66 -5.36
C GLY A 36 -0.07 9.97 -6.13
N GLU A 37 -0.89 10.89 -5.67
CA GLU A 37 -1.14 12.18 -6.33
C GLU A 37 -1.52 12.01 -7.80
N CYS A 38 -2.18 10.88 -8.11
CA CYS A 38 -2.65 10.52 -9.44
C CYS A 38 -4.13 10.19 -9.40
N GLN A 39 -4.79 10.34 -10.54
CA GLN A 39 -6.18 9.90 -10.71
C GLN A 39 -6.23 8.38 -10.78
N LYS A 40 -7.32 7.81 -10.31
CA LYS A 40 -7.56 6.36 -10.41
C LYS A 40 -7.41 5.86 -11.84
N SER A 41 -7.90 6.63 -12.82
CA SER A 41 -7.82 6.29 -14.25
C SER A 41 -6.38 6.13 -14.75
N GLU A 42 -5.41 6.80 -14.16
CA GLU A 42 -4.02 6.68 -14.55
C GLU A 42 -3.46 5.30 -14.20
N TYR A 43 -3.89 4.74 -13.06
CA TYR A 43 -3.52 3.37 -12.69
C TYR A 43 -4.29 2.35 -13.50
N GLU A 44 -5.60 2.56 -13.71
CA GLU A 44 -6.45 1.62 -14.42
C GLU A 44 -6.00 1.41 -15.87
N ARG A 45 -5.42 2.43 -16.51
CA ARG A 45 -4.86 2.28 -17.86
C ARG A 45 -3.67 1.33 -17.91
N LEU A 46 -2.98 1.16 -16.79
CA LEU A 46 -1.80 0.30 -16.70
C LEU A 46 -2.14 -1.11 -16.26
N LEU A 47 -3.26 -1.28 -15.58
CA LEU A 47 -3.70 -2.58 -15.05
C LEU A 47 -4.46 -3.37 -16.12
N PRO A 48 -4.43 -4.72 -16.04
CA PRO A 48 -5.29 -5.54 -16.88
C PRO A 48 -6.77 -5.18 -16.69
N PRO A 49 -7.61 -5.35 -17.72
CA PRO A 49 -9.05 -5.14 -17.56
C PRO A 49 -9.63 -5.98 -16.43
N LEU A 50 -10.56 -5.40 -15.67
CA LEU A 50 -11.26 -6.05 -14.56
C LEU A 50 -10.36 -6.43 -13.38
N MET A 51 -9.15 -5.92 -13.31
CA MET A 51 -8.28 -6.13 -12.15
C MET A 51 -8.90 -5.46 -10.92
N ALA A 52 -9.01 -6.21 -9.82
CA ALA A 52 -9.43 -5.65 -8.54
C ALA A 52 -8.35 -4.69 -8.03
N SER A 53 -8.78 -3.52 -7.54
CA SER A 53 -7.86 -2.50 -7.05
C SER A 53 -8.47 -1.73 -5.89
N ILE A 54 -7.59 -1.33 -4.96
CA ILE A 54 -7.95 -0.53 -3.79
C ILE A 54 -6.98 0.65 -3.72
N TYR A 55 -7.52 1.85 -3.54
CA TYR A 55 -6.74 3.09 -3.44
C TYR A 55 -7.04 3.78 -2.13
N LEU A 56 -6.00 4.07 -1.36
CA LEU A 56 -6.14 4.77 -0.08
C LEU A 56 -5.72 6.22 -0.21
N LYS A 57 -6.27 7.06 0.65
CA LYS A 57 -5.94 8.48 0.70
C LYS A 57 -4.76 8.72 1.63
N GLY A 58 -3.66 9.21 1.07
CA GLY A 58 -2.54 9.73 1.84
C GLY A 58 -2.73 11.19 2.21
N ASN A 59 -1.77 11.73 2.98
CA ASN A 59 -1.83 13.12 3.42
C ASN A 59 -1.60 14.13 2.28
N CYS A 60 -0.99 13.70 1.17
CA CYS A 60 -0.76 14.55 0.00
C CYS A 60 -1.80 14.39 -1.10
N ASP A 61 -2.78 13.51 -0.92
CA ASP A 61 -3.82 13.26 -1.93
C ASP A 61 -4.97 14.24 -1.81
N PHE A 62 -5.44 14.74 -2.95
CA PHE A 62 -6.61 15.61 -3.01
C PHE A 62 -7.90 14.89 -3.37
N LEU A 63 -7.79 13.68 -3.94
CA LEU A 63 -8.94 12.91 -4.38
C LEU A 63 -9.63 12.21 -3.20
N PRO A 64 -10.94 11.96 -3.30
CA PRO A 64 -11.71 11.39 -2.20
C PRO A 64 -11.54 9.87 -2.09
N PHE A 65 -10.32 9.39 -2.05
CA PHE A 65 -10.06 7.98 -1.77
C PHE A 65 -10.38 7.67 -0.31
N ARG A 66 -10.61 6.39 -0.01
CA ARG A 66 -10.92 5.97 1.35
C ARG A 66 -9.68 6.07 2.26
N PRO A 67 -9.87 6.41 3.55
CA PRO A 67 -8.73 6.50 4.49
C PRO A 67 -8.22 5.15 4.96
N MET A 68 -9.03 4.10 4.84
CA MET A 68 -8.72 2.77 5.35
C MET A 68 -9.46 1.74 4.51
N ALA A 69 -8.85 0.58 4.33
CA ALA A 69 -9.51 -0.59 3.78
C ALA A 69 -9.29 -1.78 4.69
N ARG A 70 -10.34 -2.57 4.89
CA ARG A 70 -10.28 -3.85 5.57
C ARG A 70 -10.94 -4.88 4.68
N PHE A 71 -10.23 -5.94 4.35
CA PHE A 71 -10.70 -6.96 3.42
C PHE A 71 -10.01 -8.28 3.72
N ALA A 72 -10.57 -9.35 3.16
CA ALA A 72 -9.97 -10.68 3.28
C ALA A 72 -9.52 -11.16 1.91
N LEU A 73 -8.39 -11.83 1.85
CA LEU A 73 -7.89 -12.46 0.66
C LEU A 73 -7.41 -13.86 1.04
N GLU A 74 -8.08 -14.88 0.49
CA GLU A 74 -7.79 -16.29 0.75
C GLU A 74 -7.74 -16.61 2.26
N GLY A 75 -8.69 -16.07 3.02
CA GLY A 75 -8.81 -16.30 4.45
C GLY A 75 -7.90 -15.45 5.33
N VAL A 76 -7.05 -14.62 4.74
CA VAL A 76 -6.20 -13.68 5.49
C VAL A 76 -6.91 -12.34 5.62
N GLU A 77 -7.07 -11.87 6.86
CA GLU A 77 -7.65 -10.56 7.14
C GLU A 77 -6.59 -9.48 6.96
N ILE A 78 -6.87 -8.51 6.11
CA ILE A 78 -5.93 -7.47 5.72
C ILE A 78 -6.47 -6.10 6.12
N LEU A 79 -5.62 -5.31 6.76
CA LEU A 79 -5.85 -3.90 7.04
C LEU A 79 -4.87 -3.08 6.20
N ALA A 80 -5.38 -2.08 5.50
CA ALA A 80 -4.53 -1.17 4.73
C ALA A 80 -4.85 0.28 5.10
N VAL A 81 -3.82 1.05 5.40
CA VAL A 81 -3.90 2.49 5.72
C VAL A 81 -2.70 3.19 5.08
N HIS A 82 -2.79 4.51 4.91
CA HIS A 82 -1.58 5.25 4.51
C HIS A 82 -0.58 5.32 5.66
N GLY A 83 -1.04 5.63 6.86
CA GLY A 83 -0.21 5.64 8.06
C GLY A 83 -0.04 7.01 8.70
N HIS A 84 -0.37 8.10 8.01
CA HIS A 84 -0.22 9.45 8.58
C HIS A 84 -1.12 9.68 9.80
N LYS A 85 -2.35 9.14 9.76
CA LYS A 85 -3.29 9.23 10.89
C LYS A 85 -2.88 8.36 12.07
N GLN A 86 -2.08 7.34 11.82
CA GLN A 86 -1.56 6.42 12.83
C GLN A 86 -0.18 6.84 13.35
N ALA A 87 0.31 8.01 12.92
CA ALA A 87 1.58 8.59 13.36
C ALA A 87 2.78 7.65 13.20
N VAL A 88 2.82 6.87 12.10
CA VAL A 88 3.83 5.82 11.90
C VAL A 88 5.25 6.35 11.76
N LYS A 89 5.42 7.66 11.48
CA LYS A 89 6.76 8.28 11.47
C LYS A 89 7.33 8.46 12.87
N GLN A 90 6.49 8.46 13.89
CA GLN A 90 6.91 8.56 15.29
C GLN A 90 7.21 7.18 15.86
N ASP A 91 6.21 6.29 15.83
CA ASP A 91 6.34 4.90 16.22
C ASP A 91 5.16 4.08 15.68
N ASP A 92 5.14 2.79 15.94
CA ASP A 92 4.14 1.88 15.41
C ASP A 92 3.00 1.57 16.38
N SER A 93 2.95 2.21 17.55
CA SER A 93 2.00 1.85 18.59
C SER A 93 0.53 2.01 18.19
N VAL A 94 0.19 3.09 17.50
CA VAL A 94 -1.19 3.33 17.03
C VAL A 94 -1.55 2.33 15.94
N LEU A 95 -0.62 2.06 15.01
CA LEU A 95 -0.84 1.09 13.96
C LEU A 95 -1.04 -0.32 14.51
N GLU A 96 -0.25 -0.72 15.49
CA GLU A 96 -0.39 -2.01 16.17
C GLU A 96 -1.74 -2.11 16.89
N TYR A 97 -2.16 -1.03 17.54
CA TYR A 97 -3.47 -0.98 18.20
C TYR A 97 -4.59 -1.17 17.17
N GLU A 98 -4.53 -0.48 16.03
CA GLU A 98 -5.52 -0.64 14.97
C GLU A 98 -5.54 -2.06 14.41
N ALA A 99 -4.38 -2.68 14.25
CA ALA A 99 -4.28 -4.05 13.77
C ALA A 99 -5.01 -5.02 14.69
N VAL A 100 -4.85 -4.86 16.00
CA VAL A 100 -5.55 -5.68 17.00
C VAL A 100 -7.05 -5.40 16.96
N LYS A 101 -7.43 -4.13 16.95
CA LYS A 101 -8.84 -3.70 16.93
C LYS A 101 -9.56 -4.26 15.70
N GLN A 102 -8.93 -4.26 14.54
CA GLN A 102 -9.48 -4.76 13.30
C GLN A 102 -9.29 -6.29 13.13
N ASN A 103 -8.62 -6.91 14.05
CA ASN A 103 -8.28 -8.35 13.99
C ASN A 103 -7.61 -8.71 12.66
N ALA A 104 -6.67 -7.88 12.21
CA ALA A 104 -5.95 -8.08 10.97
C ALA A 104 -4.70 -8.95 11.18
N GLN A 105 -4.40 -9.78 10.19
CA GLN A 105 -3.23 -10.64 10.17
C GLN A 105 -2.11 -10.05 9.32
N LEU A 106 -2.49 -9.31 8.26
CA LEU A 106 -1.57 -8.59 7.39
C LEU A 106 -1.94 -7.11 7.41
N ILE A 107 -0.97 -6.26 7.63
CA ILE A 107 -1.16 -4.81 7.68
C ILE A 107 -0.24 -4.16 6.65
N CYS A 108 -0.84 -3.45 5.68
CA CYS A 108 -0.12 -2.73 4.64
C CYS A 108 -0.23 -1.23 4.90
N TYR A 109 0.88 -0.53 4.84
CA TYR A 109 0.92 0.91 5.11
C TYR A 109 2.08 1.56 4.35
N GLY A 110 2.07 2.88 4.25
CA GLY A 110 3.13 3.66 3.61
C GLY A 110 3.61 4.80 4.50
N HIS A 111 3.72 5.98 3.93
CA HIS A 111 4.02 7.26 4.59
C HIS A 111 5.46 7.43 5.07
N THR A 112 6.10 6.39 5.63
CA THR A 112 7.49 6.51 6.14
C THR A 112 8.51 6.58 5.03
N LEU A 113 8.15 6.18 3.81
CA LEU A 113 9.04 6.05 2.65
C LEU A 113 10.11 4.97 2.80
N ARG A 114 10.02 4.14 3.84
CA ARG A 114 10.96 3.06 4.14
C ARG A 114 10.32 1.72 3.90
N ALA A 115 10.91 0.92 3.02
CA ALA A 115 10.47 -0.46 2.82
C ALA A 115 10.74 -1.27 4.08
N GLU A 116 9.74 -1.99 4.56
CA GLU A 116 9.85 -2.79 5.77
C GLU A 116 8.88 -3.98 5.73
N ILE A 117 9.37 -5.13 6.17
CA ILE A 117 8.53 -6.27 6.49
C ILE A 117 8.91 -6.72 7.90
N ARG A 118 7.94 -6.78 8.79
CA ARG A 118 8.19 -7.23 10.16
C ARG A 118 7.03 -8.07 10.67
N GLU A 119 7.32 -8.97 11.56
CA GLU A 119 6.32 -9.78 12.24
C GLU A 119 6.35 -9.48 13.74
N THR A 120 5.17 -9.32 14.31
CA THR A 120 5.00 -9.12 15.74
C THR A 120 3.64 -9.65 16.18
N ASP A 121 3.61 -10.41 17.26
CA ASP A 121 2.39 -10.98 17.84
C ASP A 121 1.51 -11.74 16.81
N GLY A 122 2.14 -12.48 15.91
CA GLY A 122 1.44 -13.26 14.89
C GLY A 122 0.89 -12.43 13.74
N ARG A 123 1.24 -11.15 13.64
CA ARG A 123 0.82 -10.25 12.55
C ARG A 123 2.01 -9.85 11.71
N THR A 124 1.78 -9.69 10.43
CA THR A 124 2.80 -9.23 9.47
C THR A 124 2.47 -7.80 9.05
N PHE A 125 3.44 -6.90 9.19
CA PHE A 125 3.36 -5.51 8.79
C PHE A 125 4.25 -5.30 7.57
N VAL A 126 3.68 -4.74 6.51
CA VAL A 126 4.38 -4.52 5.23
C VAL A 126 4.26 -3.05 4.84
N ASN A 127 5.40 -2.40 4.67
CA ASN A 127 5.49 -1.11 4.03
C ASN A 127 6.25 -1.29 2.72
N PRO A 128 5.64 -1.02 1.56
CA PRO A 128 6.33 -1.20 0.28
C PRO A 128 7.43 -0.16 0.04
N GLY A 129 7.51 0.87 0.88
CA GLY A 129 8.42 1.99 0.67
C GLY A 129 7.90 2.96 -0.38
N SER A 130 8.75 3.91 -0.79
CA SER A 130 8.42 4.85 -1.85
C SER A 130 8.65 4.20 -3.21
N PHE A 131 7.61 4.17 -4.04
CA PHE A 131 7.71 3.57 -5.37
C PHE A 131 8.71 4.31 -6.27
N THR A 132 8.89 5.61 -6.06
CA THR A 132 9.82 6.43 -6.86
C THR A 132 11.18 6.64 -6.20
N GLY A 133 11.33 6.22 -4.94
CA GLY A 133 12.53 6.54 -4.16
C GLY A 133 12.62 7.99 -3.70
N TYR A 134 11.61 8.81 -4.00
CA TYR A 134 11.60 10.23 -3.64
C TYR A 134 11.61 10.39 -2.12
N HIS A 135 12.58 11.12 -1.60
CA HIS A 135 12.82 11.29 -0.16
C HIS A 135 12.96 9.98 0.62
N SER A 136 13.20 8.89 -0.08
CA SER A 136 13.41 7.59 0.54
C SER A 136 14.89 7.38 0.84
N PRO A 137 15.23 6.71 1.96
CA PRO A 137 16.62 6.31 2.22
C PRO A 137 17.07 5.16 1.32
N THR A 138 16.15 4.56 0.59
CA THR A 138 16.42 3.43 -0.31
C THR A 138 16.02 3.79 -1.74
N ARG A 139 16.27 2.88 -2.67
CA ARG A 139 15.80 3.00 -4.06
C ARG A 139 14.29 2.81 -4.12
N SER A 140 13.70 3.02 -5.31
CA SER A 140 12.28 2.71 -5.56
C SER A 140 11.98 1.26 -5.18
N THR A 141 10.91 1.08 -4.43
CA THR A 141 10.52 -0.25 -3.92
C THR A 141 9.03 -0.48 -4.05
N TYR A 142 8.64 -1.75 -4.02
CA TYR A 142 7.26 -2.22 -3.95
C TYR A 142 7.21 -3.57 -3.25
N ALA A 143 6.02 -4.07 -2.97
CA ALA A 143 5.82 -5.37 -2.34
C ALA A 143 4.72 -6.19 -3.04
#